data_ca40de8131af20cf5d8cbca9e5e6e7db
#
_entry.id   ca40de8131af20cf5d8cbca9e5e6e7db
#
_cell.length_a   1.000
_cell.length_b   1.000
_cell.length_c   1.000
_cell.angle_alpha   90.00
_cell.angle_beta   90.00
_cell.angle_gamma   90.00
#
_symmetry.space_group_name_H-M   'P 1'
#
loop_
_entity.id
_entity.type
_entity.pdbx_description
1 polymer ?
#
loop_
_entity_poly.entity_id
_entity_poly.type
_entity_poly.pdbx_seq_one_letter_code
_entity_poly.pdbx_strand_id
1 'polypeptide(L)'
;ARIGSSDLKWEETRQFDLGLDLNFFNNRLVVTADYYYKYTDGLLANYQLPKETGFSYIRKNIGEISNRGFELSISGDIIRKKNLTWNASFNISGNSNTVEKLAEGKAYMEGDIWWMQEGGHIGDFYGFKCLGVFPYDESNAFTSDWKQLTPVFENGVFQYKYLLNGQEYTGEVHKKRLPNGQAFRGGDYNWAEPAGTENGIIDDNDRMVIGNAMPDVTGGFNTSVKWKNFNLYLGFYYSIGGKIYNAAENNRNMFKYDGTTPSPY
;
A
#
# COMPACT_ATOMS: atom_id res chain seq x y z
N ALA A 1 23.25 9.29 -24.93
CA ALA A 1 24.06 10.41 -24.46
C ALA A 1 23.50 10.94 -23.15
N ARG A 2 24.34 11.38 -22.20
CA ARG A 2 23.93 12.03 -20.95
C ARG A 2 24.32 13.49 -21.01
N ILE A 3 23.42 14.35 -20.59
CA ILE A 3 23.75 15.75 -20.34
C ILE A 3 24.25 15.87 -18.89
N GLY A 4 25.37 16.53 -18.68
CA GLY A 4 25.90 16.84 -17.36
C GLY A 4 25.12 18.00 -16.73
N SER A 5 24.89 17.95 -15.44
CA SER A 5 24.37 19.08 -14.67
C SER A 5 25.52 19.69 -13.89
N SER A 6 25.79 20.99 -14.13
CA SER A 6 26.84 21.75 -13.42
C SER A 6 26.38 22.19 -12.01
N ASP A 7 25.09 22.11 -11.73
CA ASP A 7 24.48 22.71 -10.54
C ASP A 7 24.12 21.66 -9.47
N LEU A 8 24.67 20.45 -9.59
CA LEU A 8 24.44 19.41 -8.60
C LEU A 8 25.07 19.76 -7.26
N LYS A 9 24.29 19.60 -6.22
CA LYS A 9 24.69 19.75 -4.82
C LYS A 9 24.63 18.41 -4.11
N TRP A 10 25.23 18.34 -2.93
CA TRP A 10 25.04 17.21 -2.03
C TRP A 10 23.64 17.19 -1.48
N GLU A 11 23.13 15.99 -1.25
CA GLU A 11 21.89 15.79 -0.50
C GLU A 11 22.16 16.13 0.96
N GLU A 12 21.26 16.88 1.58
CA GLU A 12 21.35 17.27 3.00
C GLU A 12 20.31 16.52 3.81
N THR A 13 20.75 15.91 4.90
CA THR A 13 19.84 15.25 5.84
C THR A 13 19.94 15.90 7.21
N ARG A 14 18.77 16.26 7.76
CA ARG A 14 18.60 16.74 9.13
C ARG A 14 17.83 15.68 9.90
N GLN A 15 18.31 15.35 11.08
CA GLN A 15 17.71 14.31 11.90
C GLN A 15 17.55 14.79 13.33
N PHE A 16 16.42 14.45 13.91
CA PHE A 16 16.12 14.58 15.33
C PHE A 16 15.82 13.19 15.90
N ASP A 17 16.48 12.83 16.99
CA ASP A 17 16.28 11.57 17.69
C ASP A 17 16.01 11.86 19.15
N LEU A 18 15.03 11.13 19.71
CA LEU A 18 14.71 11.12 21.12
C LEU A 18 14.65 9.68 21.60
N GLY A 19 15.60 9.27 22.42
CA GLY A 19 15.72 7.93 23.00
C GLY A 19 15.50 7.93 24.50
N LEU A 20 14.91 6.87 25.01
CA LEU A 20 14.68 6.63 26.43
C LEU A 20 15.03 5.19 26.78
N ASP A 21 16.01 5.01 27.66
CA ASP A 21 16.42 3.73 28.20
C ASP A 21 16.06 3.62 29.68
N LEU A 22 15.22 2.65 30.00
CA LEU A 22 14.76 2.44 31.38
C LEU A 22 15.11 1.03 31.84
N ASN A 23 15.70 0.95 33.03
CA ASN A 23 16.08 -0.30 33.67
C ASN A 23 15.41 -0.42 35.04
N PHE A 24 14.64 -1.47 35.23
CA PHE A 24 13.88 -1.70 36.44
C PHE A 24 14.33 -3.00 37.13
N PHE A 25 14.15 -3.06 38.44
CA PHE A 25 14.36 -4.27 39.26
C PHE A 25 15.76 -4.89 39.09
N ASN A 26 16.82 -4.09 39.18
CA ASN A 26 18.21 -4.51 38.96
C ASN A 26 18.39 -5.17 37.58
N ASN A 27 17.95 -4.46 36.52
CA ASN A 27 18.04 -4.90 35.13
C ASN A 27 17.21 -6.18 34.79
N ARG A 28 16.20 -6.49 35.61
CA ARG A 28 15.28 -7.58 35.28
C ARG A 28 14.24 -7.20 34.21
N LEU A 29 13.97 -5.92 34.09
CA LEU A 29 13.12 -5.36 33.03
C LEU A 29 13.86 -4.20 32.40
N VAL A 30 14.04 -4.27 31.09
CA VAL A 30 14.68 -3.24 30.28
C VAL A 30 13.66 -2.78 29.25
N VAL A 31 13.48 -1.48 29.15
CA VAL A 31 12.60 -0.83 28.16
C VAL A 31 13.42 0.21 27.43
N THR A 32 13.48 0.11 26.11
CA THR A 32 14.08 1.11 25.23
C THR A 32 13.00 1.63 24.31
N ALA A 33 12.86 2.93 24.24
CA ALA A 33 11.89 3.60 23.35
C ALA A 33 12.58 4.73 22.59
N ASP A 34 12.45 4.73 21.29
CA ASP A 34 13.05 5.72 20.41
C ASP A 34 12.00 6.32 19.50
N TYR A 35 12.13 7.61 19.25
CA TYR A 35 11.39 8.34 18.25
C TYR A 35 12.37 9.13 17.40
N TYR A 36 12.21 9.07 16.08
CA TYR A 36 13.03 9.85 15.16
C TYR A 36 12.20 10.59 14.13
N TYR A 37 12.74 11.72 13.70
CA TYR A 37 12.30 12.47 12.54
C TYR A 37 13.52 12.81 11.69
N LYS A 38 13.48 12.39 10.42
CA LYS A 38 14.54 12.61 9.44
C LYS A 38 13.97 13.33 8.24
N TYR A 39 14.60 14.41 7.84
CA TYR A 39 14.25 15.18 6.66
C TYR A 39 15.45 15.26 5.74
N THR A 40 15.26 14.86 4.48
CA THR A 40 16.29 14.90 3.45
C THR A 40 15.83 15.82 2.34
N ASP A 41 16.63 16.82 2.05
CA ASP A 41 16.41 17.74 0.94
C ASP A 41 17.47 17.59 -0.14
N GLY A 42 17.18 18.14 -1.32
CA GLY A 42 18.09 18.06 -2.45
C GLY A 42 18.33 16.65 -3.01
N LEU A 43 17.39 15.75 -2.85
CA LEU A 43 17.46 14.40 -3.42
C LEU A 43 17.69 14.44 -4.92
N LEU A 44 18.66 13.63 -5.37
CA LEU A 44 19.00 13.50 -6.77
C LEU A 44 17.95 12.67 -7.51
N ALA A 45 17.20 13.31 -8.37
CA ALA A 45 16.23 12.63 -9.23
C ALA A 45 16.45 12.93 -10.70
N ASN A 46 15.93 12.05 -11.56
CA ASN A 46 15.95 12.22 -13.00
C ASN A 46 14.81 13.18 -13.40
N TYR A 47 15.16 14.35 -13.86
CA TYR A 47 14.23 15.31 -14.44
C TYR A 47 14.06 15.01 -15.92
N GLN A 48 12.84 14.70 -16.34
CA GLN A 48 12.50 14.39 -17.74
C GLN A 48 12.69 15.64 -18.60
N LEU A 49 13.35 15.48 -19.75
CA LEU A 49 13.54 16.56 -20.70
C LEU A 49 12.60 16.39 -21.89
N PRO A 50 12.17 17.51 -22.52
CA PRO A 50 11.45 17.46 -23.78
C PRO A 50 12.24 16.70 -24.84
N LYS A 51 11.54 15.91 -25.67
CA LYS A 51 12.17 15.05 -26.70
C LYS A 51 13.02 15.83 -27.71
N GLU A 52 12.68 17.09 -27.92
CA GLU A 52 13.37 18.03 -28.81
C GLU A 52 14.80 18.32 -28.38
N THR A 53 15.14 18.10 -27.09
CA THR A 53 16.49 18.28 -26.58
C THR A 53 17.46 17.18 -27.00
N GLY A 54 16.94 16.04 -27.50
CA GLY A 54 17.73 14.87 -27.84
C GLY A 54 18.20 14.06 -26.61
N PHE A 55 17.80 14.45 -25.40
CA PHE A 55 18.12 13.77 -24.15
C PHE A 55 16.85 13.36 -23.42
N SER A 56 16.88 12.20 -22.75
CA SER A 56 15.71 11.71 -22.04
C SER A 56 15.53 12.38 -20.68
N TYR A 57 16.63 12.65 -19.97
CA TYR A 57 16.61 13.25 -18.63
C TYR A 57 17.93 13.95 -18.30
N ILE A 58 17.87 14.81 -17.29
CA ILE A 58 19.00 15.40 -16.59
C ILE A 58 18.87 15.12 -15.09
N ARG A 59 19.97 14.88 -14.39
CA ARG A 59 19.95 14.79 -12.93
C ARG A 59 19.89 16.16 -12.29
N LYS A 60 19.00 16.34 -11.31
CA LYS A 60 18.83 17.55 -10.51
C LYS A 60 18.54 17.22 -9.04
N ASN A 61 18.87 18.13 -8.15
CA ASN A 61 18.47 18.09 -6.74
C ASN A 61 17.05 18.69 -6.60
N ILE A 62 16.04 17.86 -6.69
CA ILE A 62 14.65 18.32 -6.86
C ILE A 62 13.64 17.59 -5.98
N GLY A 63 14.08 16.71 -5.11
CA GLY A 63 13.21 15.96 -4.22
C GLY A 63 13.46 16.30 -2.75
N GLU A 64 12.40 16.24 -1.97
CA GLU A 64 12.45 16.33 -0.51
C GLU A 64 11.62 15.20 0.09
N ILE A 65 12.16 14.53 1.10
CA ILE A 65 11.51 13.39 1.75
C ILE A 65 11.67 13.51 3.25
N SER A 66 10.59 13.26 3.98
CA SER A 66 10.65 13.05 5.42
C SER A 66 10.40 11.59 5.79
N ASN A 67 10.99 11.18 6.90
CA ASN A 67 10.75 9.90 7.55
C ASN A 67 10.56 10.16 9.04
N ARG A 68 9.53 9.59 9.61
CA ARG A 68 9.27 9.60 11.05
C ARG A 68 8.96 8.18 11.51
N GLY A 69 9.48 7.84 12.67
CA GLY A 69 9.22 6.51 13.18
C GLY A 69 9.41 6.41 14.67
N PHE A 70 8.99 5.28 15.18
CA PHE A 70 9.18 4.90 16.57
C PHE A 70 9.71 3.47 16.65
N GLU A 71 10.48 3.21 17.69
CA GLU A 71 10.94 1.88 18.04
C GLU A 71 10.70 1.66 19.53
N LEU A 72 10.16 0.51 19.90
CA LEU A 72 9.97 0.11 21.29
C LEU A 72 10.48 -1.31 21.47
N SER A 73 11.36 -1.48 22.44
CA SER A 73 11.86 -2.79 22.86
C SER A 73 11.63 -2.98 24.35
N ILE A 74 11.08 -4.12 24.71
CA ILE A 74 10.86 -4.52 26.10
C ILE A 74 11.47 -5.90 26.27
N SER A 75 12.37 -6.07 27.22
CA SER A 75 12.94 -7.38 27.55
C SER A 75 13.00 -7.57 29.05
N GLY A 76 12.82 -8.81 29.50
CA GLY A 76 12.88 -9.06 30.92
C GLY A 76 13.00 -10.53 31.30
N ASP A 77 13.59 -10.71 32.51
CA ASP A 77 13.66 -12.00 33.22
C ASP A 77 12.34 -12.20 34.00
N ILE A 78 11.40 -12.94 33.42
CA ILE A 78 10.12 -13.26 34.07
C ILE A 78 10.37 -14.12 35.29
N ILE A 79 11.23 -15.14 35.14
CA ILE A 79 11.69 -16.00 36.23
C ILE A 79 13.22 -16.05 36.26
N ARG A 80 13.81 -15.82 37.43
CA ARG A 80 15.26 -15.89 37.65
C ARG A 80 15.54 -16.68 38.89
N LYS A 81 15.64 -18.01 38.73
CA LYS A 81 15.95 -18.97 39.82
C LYS A 81 17.15 -19.85 39.43
N LYS A 82 17.83 -20.48 40.42
CA LYS A 82 19.01 -21.28 40.19
C LYS A 82 18.88 -22.36 39.10
N ASN A 83 17.72 -23.03 39.04
CA ASN A 83 17.45 -24.13 38.11
C ASN A 83 16.40 -23.81 37.06
N LEU A 84 15.85 -22.58 37.04
CA LEU A 84 14.81 -22.13 36.09
C LEU A 84 15.01 -20.65 35.82
N THR A 85 15.31 -20.34 34.58
CA THR A 85 15.27 -18.96 34.06
C THR A 85 14.31 -18.90 32.91
N TRP A 86 13.50 -17.87 32.90
CA TRP A 86 12.59 -17.56 31.80
C TRP A 86 12.75 -16.09 31.42
N ASN A 87 13.22 -15.85 30.21
CA ASN A 87 13.36 -14.53 29.65
C ASN A 87 12.38 -14.38 28.48
N ALA A 88 11.82 -13.18 28.31
CA ALA A 88 11.04 -12.81 27.14
C ALA A 88 11.44 -11.42 26.67
N SER A 89 11.36 -11.22 25.38
CA SER A 89 11.54 -9.91 24.74
C SER A 89 10.49 -9.68 23.65
N PHE A 90 10.08 -8.44 23.55
CA PHE A 90 9.16 -7.96 22.53
C PHE A 90 9.73 -6.68 21.93
N ASN A 91 9.63 -6.54 20.62
CA ASN A 91 9.92 -5.28 19.94
C ASN A 91 8.87 -4.98 18.91
N ILE A 92 8.65 -3.68 18.68
CA ILE A 92 7.78 -3.14 17.65
C ILE A 92 8.43 -1.88 17.11
N SER A 93 8.40 -1.72 15.79
CA SER A 93 8.84 -0.52 15.10
C SER A 93 7.86 -0.13 14.01
N GLY A 94 7.69 1.16 13.81
CA GLY A 94 6.90 1.71 12.73
C GLY A 94 7.65 2.87 12.09
N ASN A 95 7.56 2.96 10.76
CA ASN A 95 8.12 4.07 9.99
C ASN A 95 7.08 4.57 8.99
N SER A 96 6.93 5.88 8.90
CA SER A 96 6.15 6.54 7.85
C SER A 96 7.07 7.49 7.09
N ASN A 97 7.18 7.31 5.81
CA ASN A 97 7.84 8.26 4.91
C ASN A 97 6.80 9.18 4.25
N THR A 98 7.22 10.36 3.85
CA THR A 98 6.38 11.29 3.09
C THR A 98 7.24 11.96 2.02
N VAL A 99 6.74 12.00 0.80
CA VAL A 99 7.31 12.80 -0.27
C VAL A 99 6.87 14.24 -0.05
N GLU A 100 7.79 15.09 0.42
CA GLU A 100 7.49 16.48 0.76
C GLU A 100 7.45 17.36 -0.48
N LYS A 101 8.35 17.07 -1.45
CA LYS A 101 8.45 17.85 -2.66
C LYS A 101 8.94 17.02 -3.84
N LEU A 102 8.36 17.28 -5.00
CA LEU A 102 8.76 16.73 -6.28
C LEU A 102 9.25 17.83 -7.24
N ALA A 103 9.94 17.41 -8.29
CA ALA A 103 10.24 18.27 -9.41
C ALA A 103 8.94 18.86 -9.99
N GLU A 104 8.84 20.17 -10.04
CA GLU A 104 7.68 20.90 -10.59
C GLU A 104 6.34 20.61 -9.86
N GLY A 105 6.35 19.96 -8.69
CA GLY A 105 5.12 19.63 -7.95
C GLY A 105 4.18 18.66 -8.66
N LYS A 106 4.64 17.99 -9.74
CA LYS A 106 3.80 17.10 -10.53
C LYS A 106 3.98 15.66 -10.10
N ALA A 107 2.85 15.02 -9.83
CA ALA A 107 2.83 13.59 -9.59
C ALA A 107 3.17 12.80 -10.87
N TYR A 108 3.82 11.66 -10.72
CA TYR A 108 4.20 10.80 -11.84
C TYR A 108 4.28 9.32 -11.43
N MET A 109 4.23 8.44 -12.43
CA MET A 109 4.51 7.02 -12.23
C MET A 109 6.01 6.75 -12.37
N GLU A 110 6.59 6.09 -11.38
CA GLU A 110 7.93 5.52 -11.44
C GLU A 110 7.81 4.03 -11.82
N GLY A 111 8.28 3.70 -13.02
CA GLY A 111 8.01 2.39 -13.61
C GLY A 111 6.52 2.20 -13.90
N ASP A 112 6.03 0.95 -13.72
CA ASP A 112 4.66 0.57 -14.14
C ASP A 112 3.66 0.53 -12.97
N ILE A 113 4.12 0.63 -11.73
CA ILE A 113 3.29 0.35 -10.54
C ILE A 113 3.43 1.35 -9.39
N TRP A 114 4.50 2.19 -9.38
CA TRP A 114 4.77 3.09 -8.27
C TRP A 114 4.26 4.49 -8.54
N TRP A 115 3.61 5.08 -7.55
CA TRP A 115 3.12 6.44 -7.63
C TRP A 115 3.94 7.37 -6.76
N MET A 116 4.38 8.46 -7.35
CA MET A 116 5.12 9.52 -6.67
C MET A 116 4.30 10.80 -6.74
N GLN A 117 3.85 11.28 -5.57
CA GLN A 117 3.14 12.55 -5.44
C GLN A 117 3.53 13.25 -4.14
N GLU A 118 3.45 14.56 -4.12
CA GLU A 118 3.62 15.34 -2.89
C GLU A 118 2.54 14.99 -1.88
N GLY A 119 2.93 14.79 -0.62
CA GLY A 119 2.07 14.29 0.45
C GLY A 119 1.81 12.78 0.42
N GLY A 120 2.22 12.08 -0.64
CA GLY A 120 2.15 10.62 -0.74
C GLY A 120 3.34 9.92 -0.09
N HIS A 121 3.37 8.59 -0.20
CA HIS A 121 4.41 7.77 0.38
C HIS A 121 5.26 7.09 -0.70
N ILE A 122 6.56 6.92 -0.42
CA ILE A 122 7.40 6.06 -1.24
C ILE A 122 6.88 4.63 -1.11
N GLY A 123 6.72 3.97 -2.27
CA GLY A 123 6.18 2.62 -2.32
C GLY A 123 4.65 2.54 -2.41
N ASP A 124 4.00 3.65 -2.75
CA ASP A 124 2.58 3.65 -3.09
C ASP A 124 2.35 2.92 -4.41
N PHE A 125 1.52 1.88 -4.39
CA PHE A 125 1.04 1.19 -5.58
C PHE A 125 -0.09 2.00 -6.23
N TYR A 126 0.00 2.16 -7.54
CA TYR A 126 -0.98 2.89 -8.32
C TYR A 126 -1.62 2.01 -9.38
N GLY A 127 -2.93 1.97 -9.41
CA GLY A 127 -3.67 1.13 -10.35
C GLY A 127 -5.16 1.17 -10.09
N PHE A 128 -5.87 0.28 -10.76
CA PHE A 128 -7.31 0.11 -10.58
C PHE A 128 -7.60 -0.68 -9.30
N LYS A 129 -8.52 -0.17 -8.47
CA LYS A 129 -8.96 -0.84 -7.26
C LYS A 129 -10.13 -1.76 -7.58
N CYS A 130 -9.90 -3.05 -7.44
CA CYS A 130 -10.94 -4.06 -7.59
C CYS A 130 -11.82 -4.15 -6.32
N LEU A 131 -13.14 -4.09 -6.50
CA LEU A 131 -14.15 -4.25 -5.44
C LEU A 131 -14.71 -5.69 -5.38
N GLY A 132 -14.22 -6.58 -6.25
CA GLY A 132 -14.68 -7.93 -6.42
C GLY A 132 -15.14 -8.20 -7.86
N VAL A 133 -15.97 -9.20 -8.03
CA VAL A 133 -16.51 -9.62 -9.33
C VAL A 133 -18.02 -9.41 -9.34
N PHE A 134 -18.58 -8.98 -10.44
CA PHE A 134 -20.02 -8.97 -10.62
C PHE A 134 -20.53 -10.43 -10.67
N PRO A 135 -21.33 -10.91 -9.70
CA PRO A 135 -21.75 -12.30 -9.68
C PRO A 135 -22.73 -12.65 -10.83
N TYR A 136 -23.46 -11.67 -11.35
CA TYR A 136 -24.42 -11.80 -12.45
C TYR A 136 -24.39 -10.57 -13.35
N ASP A 137 -24.92 -10.65 -14.57
CA ASP A 137 -25.05 -9.54 -15.50
C ASP A 137 -25.87 -8.36 -14.91
N GLU A 138 -26.85 -8.69 -14.06
CA GLU A 138 -27.70 -7.75 -13.36
C GLU A 138 -27.01 -7.06 -12.18
N SER A 139 -25.89 -7.62 -11.72
CA SER A 139 -25.14 -7.06 -10.58
C SER A 139 -24.37 -5.78 -10.95
N ASN A 140 -24.13 -5.55 -12.25
CA ASN A 140 -23.66 -4.27 -12.76
C ASN A 140 -24.83 -3.28 -12.85
N ALA A 141 -25.31 -2.83 -11.69
CA ALA A 141 -26.45 -1.93 -11.56
C ALA A 141 -26.17 -0.89 -10.49
N PHE A 142 -26.34 0.37 -10.84
CA PHE A 142 -26.05 1.53 -10.01
C PHE A 142 -27.16 2.58 -10.12
N THR A 143 -27.28 3.39 -9.07
CA THR A 143 -28.09 4.60 -9.09
C THR A 143 -27.42 5.70 -9.94
N SER A 144 -28.08 6.81 -10.17
CA SER A 144 -27.48 7.98 -10.85
C SER A 144 -26.29 8.61 -10.09
N ASP A 145 -26.19 8.38 -8.77
CA ASP A 145 -25.08 8.79 -7.91
C ASP A 145 -24.10 7.64 -7.61
N TRP A 146 -24.08 6.64 -8.50
CA TRP A 146 -23.14 5.49 -8.52
C TRP A 146 -23.13 4.61 -7.27
N LYS A 147 -24.22 4.60 -6.50
CA LYS A 147 -24.42 3.61 -5.43
C LYS A 147 -24.84 2.28 -6.05
N GLN A 148 -24.18 1.20 -5.63
CA GLN A 148 -24.47 -0.12 -6.15
C GLN A 148 -25.84 -0.61 -5.70
N LEU A 149 -26.61 -1.14 -6.64
CA LEU A 149 -27.93 -1.75 -6.44
C LEU A 149 -27.78 -3.28 -6.29
N THR A 150 -28.68 -3.88 -5.52
CA THR A 150 -28.74 -5.33 -5.37
C THR A 150 -29.88 -5.88 -6.23
N PRO A 151 -29.60 -6.74 -7.24
CA PRO A 151 -30.65 -7.38 -8.02
C PRO A 151 -31.43 -8.40 -7.19
N VAL A 152 -32.74 -8.51 -7.43
CA VAL A 152 -33.62 -9.46 -6.74
C VAL A 152 -33.80 -10.71 -7.57
N PHE A 153 -33.49 -11.87 -6.99
CA PHE A 153 -33.72 -13.19 -7.61
C PHE A 153 -34.71 -14.01 -6.79
N GLU A 154 -35.62 -14.69 -7.46
CA GLU A 154 -36.49 -15.70 -6.86
C GLU A 154 -36.31 -17.02 -7.63
N ASN A 155 -35.97 -18.09 -6.90
CA ASN A 155 -35.66 -19.40 -7.50
C ASN A 155 -34.62 -19.34 -8.64
N GLY A 156 -33.64 -18.44 -8.53
CA GLY A 156 -32.60 -18.25 -9.54
C GLY A 156 -33.03 -17.39 -10.75
N VAL A 157 -34.24 -16.85 -10.75
CA VAL A 157 -34.75 -16.00 -11.85
C VAL A 157 -34.77 -14.53 -11.39
N PHE A 158 -34.18 -13.67 -12.20
CA PHE A 158 -34.18 -12.22 -11.92
C PHE A 158 -35.58 -11.65 -12.03
N GLN A 159 -36.01 -10.88 -11.02
CA GLN A 159 -37.35 -10.34 -10.90
C GLN A 159 -37.53 -8.96 -11.56
N TYR A 160 -36.54 -8.50 -12.31
CA TYR A 160 -36.51 -7.16 -12.89
C TYR A 160 -36.63 -6.03 -11.86
N LYS A 161 -36.18 -6.30 -10.62
CA LYS A 161 -36.20 -5.39 -9.48
C LYS A 161 -34.83 -5.26 -8.85
N TYR A 162 -34.57 -4.09 -8.35
CA TYR A 162 -33.35 -3.77 -7.63
C TYR A 162 -33.66 -3.20 -6.24
N LEU A 163 -32.76 -3.44 -5.29
CA LEU A 163 -32.84 -2.86 -3.97
C LEU A 163 -31.68 -1.90 -3.73
N LEU A 164 -31.99 -0.78 -3.08
CA LEU A 164 -31.01 0.13 -2.50
C LEU A 164 -31.18 0.08 -0.96
N ASN A 165 -30.18 -0.36 -0.24
CA ASN A 165 -30.22 -0.52 1.22
C ASN A 165 -31.43 -1.34 1.71
N GLY A 166 -31.84 -2.36 0.96
CA GLY A 166 -32.95 -3.25 1.30
C GLY A 166 -34.34 -2.74 0.90
N GLN A 167 -34.46 -1.55 0.31
CA GLN A 167 -35.71 -0.99 -0.19
C GLN A 167 -35.75 -1.05 -1.72
N GLU A 168 -36.95 -1.28 -2.28
CA GLU A 168 -37.12 -1.31 -3.75
C GLU A 168 -36.72 0.02 -4.39
N TYR A 169 -35.84 -0.04 -5.37
CA TYR A 169 -35.38 1.11 -6.14
C TYR A 169 -36.19 1.23 -7.42
N THR A 170 -36.80 2.39 -7.64
CA THR A 170 -37.64 2.69 -8.80
C THR A 170 -37.04 3.73 -9.76
N GLY A 171 -35.82 4.18 -9.48
CA GLY A 171 -35.11 5.15 -10.33
C GLY A 171 -34.46 4.50 -11.55
N GLU A 172 -33.77 5.30 -12.34
CA GLU A 172 -33.01 4.84 -13.49
C GLU A 172 -31.79 4.02 -13.04
N VAL A 173 -31.55 2.88 -13.72
CA VAL A 173 -30.44 1.99 -13.45
C VAL A 173 -29.31 2.26 -14.44
N HIS A 174 -28.15 2.61 -13.90
CA HIS A 174 -26.93 2.84 -14.65
C HIS A 174 -26.01 1.62 -14.59
N LYS A 175 -25.15 1.46 -15.60
CA LYS A 175 -24.16 0.37 -15.65
C LYS A 175 -22.76 0.94 -15.86
N LYS A 176 -21.79 0.36 -15.14
CA LYS A 176 -20.38 0.62 -15.45
C LYS A 176 -19.99 -0.03 -16.76
N ARG A 177 -19.11 0.66 -17.50
CA ARG A 177 -18.71 0.31 -18.86
C ARG A 177 -17.27 0.72 -19.16
N LEU A 178 -16.71 0.15 -20.18
CA LEU A 178 -15.45 0.60 -20.78
C LEU A 178 -15.67 1.86 -21.64
N PRO A 179 -14.60 2.61 -21.98
CA PRO A 179 -14.69 3.80 -22.86
C PRO A 179 -15.31 3.53 -24.24
N ASN A 180 -15.21 2.30 -24.73
CA ASN A 180 -15.83 1.86 -25.99
C ASN A 180 -17.35 1.62 -25.88
N GLY A 181 -17.95 1.84 -24.69
CA GLY A 181 -19.37 1.66 -24.42
C GLY A 181 -19.77 0.24 -24.00
N GLN A 182 -18.85 -0.72 -23.97
CA GLN A 182 -19.11 -2.10 -23.54
C GLN A 182 -19.35 -2.12 -22.02
N ALA A 183 -20.55 -2.53 -21.59
CA ALA A 183 -20.88 -2.70 -20.19
C ALA A 183 -20.22 -3.98 -19.62
N PHE A 184 -19.78 -3.92 -18.38
CA PHE A 184 -19.31 -5.10 -17.63
C PHE A 184 -20.46 -6.07 -17.38
N ARG A 185 -20.15 -7.36 -17.35
CA ARG A 185 -21.08 -8.48 -17.18
C ARG A 185 -20.77 -9.30 -15.94
N GLY A 186 -21.61 -10.24 -15.64
CA GLY A 186 -21.33 -11.29 -14.66
C GLY A 186 -20.02 -12.01 -14.98
N GLY A 187 -19.15 -12.13 -13.99
CA GLY A 187 -17.78 -12.64 -14.14
C GLY A 187 -16.71 -11.56 -14.35
N ASP A 188 -17.08 -10.36 -14.78
CA ASP A 188 -16.13 -9.25 -14.91
C ASP A 188 -15.83 -8.62 -13.54
N TYR A 189 -14.65 -7.98 -13.44
CA TYR A 189 -14.28 -7.24 -12.24
C TYR A 189 -15.10 -5.96 -12.08
N ASN A 190 -15.53 -5.70 -10.85
CA ASN A 190 -16.11 -4.43 -10.45
C ASN A 190 -14.98 -3.49 -10.01
N TRP A 191 -14.71 -2.47 -10.80
CA TRP A 191 -13.68 -1.48 -10.54
C TRP A 191 -14.24 -0.28 -9.76
N ALA A 192 -13.46 0.20 -8.78
CA ALA A 192 -13.77 1.44 -8.10
C ALA A 192 -13.41 2.63 -9.00
N GLU A 193 -14.17 3.70 -8.84
CA GLU A 193 -13.85 5.04 -9.33
C GLU A 193 -13.44 5.91 -8.14
N PRO A 194 -12.52 6.89 -8.31
CA PRO A 194 -12.16 7.80 -7.23
C PRO A 194 -13.38 8.64 -6.80
N ALA A 195 -13.49 8.88 -5.49
CA ALA A 195 -14.63 9.61 -4.93
C ALA A 195 -14.75 11.02 -5.53
N GLY A 196 -15.92 11.34 -6.03
CA GLY A 196 -16.26 12.64 -6.65
C GLY A 196 -15.92 12.75 -8.13
N THR A 197 -15.45 11.66 -8.76
CA THR A 197 -15.19 11.59 -10.21
C THR A 197 -15.98 10.47 -10.89
N GLU A 198 -16.87 9.84 -10.16
CA GLU A 198 -17.66 8.70 -10.64
C GLU A 198 -18.51 9.10 -11.85
N ASN A 199 -18.31 8.40 -12.96
CA ASN A 199 -19.05 8.62 -14.22
C ASN A 199 -19.49 7.31 -14.89
N GLY A 200 -19.15 6.17 -14.27
CA GLY A 200 -19.46 4.83 -14.75
C GLY A 200 -18.67 4.39 -15.96
N ILE A 201 -17.66 5.13 -16.38
CA ILE A 201 -16.76 4.78 -17.47
C ILE A 201 -15.40 4.50 -16.84
N ILE A 202 -14.98 3.25 -16.85
CA ILE A 202 -13.69 2.86 -16.26
C ILE A 202 -12.57 3.10 -17.27
N ASP A 203 -11.76 4.11 -17.00
CA ASP A 203 -10.62 4.52 -17.83
C ASP A 203 -9.35 4.83 -16.97
N ASP A 204 -8.31 5.37 -17.60
CA ASP A 204 -7.05 5.64 -16.91
C ASP A 204 -7.18 6.69 -15.79
N ASN A 205 -8.24 7.50 -15.77
CA ASN A 205 -8.50 8.46 -14.70
C ASN A 205 -9.02 7.78 -13.40
N ASP A 206 -9.43 6.51 -13.49
CA ASP A 206 -9.90 5.75 -12.33
C ASP A 206 -8.77 5.03 -11.57
N ARG A 207 -7.55 5.21 -12.02
CA ARG A 207 -6.39 4.74 -11.25
C ARG A 207 -6.24 5.56 -9.98
N MET A 208 -5.90 4.87 -8.90
CA MET A 208 -5.71 5.47 -7.58
C MET A 208 -4.61 4.74 -6.82
N VAL A 209 -4.17 5.31 -5.70
CA VAL A 209 -3.29 4.61 -4.76
C VAL A 209 -4.09 3.45 -4.14
N ILE A 210 -3.63 2.22 -4.38
CA ILE A 210 -4.31 0.98 -3.95
C ILE A 210 -3.65 0.32 -2.75
N GLY A 211 -2.57 0.88 -2.26
CA GLY A 211 -1.85 0.45 -1.08
C GLY A 211 -0.39 0.86 -1.12
N ASN A 212 0.36 0.47 -0.11
CA ASN A 212 1.78 0.77 0.00
C ASN A 212 2.59 -0.50 0.27
N ALA A 213 3.81 -0.58 -0.28
CA ALA A 213 4.70 -1.73 -0.08
C ALA A 213 5.34 -1.76 1.31
N MET A 214 5.45 -0.60 1.97
CA MET A 214 6.05 -0.52 3.30
C MET A 214 5.06 -1.00 4.35
N PRO A 215 5.48 -1.86 5.30
CA PRO A 215 4.62 -2.25 6.40
C PRO A 215 4.39 -1.08 7.37
N ASP A 216 3.19 -1.03 7.95
CA ASP A 216 2.84 -0.05 8.98
C ASP A 216 3.65 -0.29 10.26
N VAL A 217 3.78 -1.58 10.64
CA VAL A 217 4.55 -2.01 11.78
C VAL A 217 5.27 -3.33 11.52
N THR A 218 6.45 -3.45 12.09
CA THR A 218 7.25 -4.70 12.13
C THR A 218 7.71 -4.96 13.54
N GLY A 219 8.02 -6.20 13.85
CA GLY A 219 8.55 -6.51 15.16
C GLY A 219 8.73 -7.99 15.39
N GLY A 220 9.05 -8.33 16.64
CA GLY A 220 9.29 -9.70 17.04
C GLY A 220 8.96 -9.95 18.51
N PHE A 221 8.71 -11.19 18.78
CA PHE A 221 8.60 -11.72 20.13
C PHE A 221 9.55 -12.90 20.27
N ASN A 222 10.41 -12.86 21.28
CA ASN A 222 11.31 -13.95 21.58
C ASN A 222 11.11 -14.39 23.04
N THR A 223 11.21 -15.67 23.26
CA THR A 223 11.19 -16.21 24.62
C THR A 223 12.17 -17.36 24.76
N SER A 224 12.84 -17.42 25.89
CA SER A 224 13.77 -18.51 26.24
C SER A 224 13.52 -19.02 27.66
N VAL A 225 13.44 -20.32 27.78
CA VAL A 225 13.29 -21.01 29.05
C VAL A 225 14.46 -21.99 29.23
N LYS A 226 15.23 -21.80 30.28
CA LYS A 226 16.28 -22.75 30.72
C LYS A 226 15.80 -23.41 31.99
N TRP A 227 15.63 -24.72 31.96
CA TRP A 227 15.22 -25.53 33.09
C TRP A 227 16.24 -26.70 33.27
N LYS A 228 17.04 -26.62 34.30
CA LYS A 228 18.16 -27.56 34.55
C LYS A 228 19.06 -27.67 33.30
N ASN A 229 19.05 -28.83 32.61
CA ASN A 229 19.86 -29.13 31.43
C ASN A 229 19.07 -28.90 30.13
N PHE A 230 17.79 -28.52 30.20
CA PHE A 230 16.97 -28.24 29.05
C PHE A 230 16.97 -26.74 28.74
N ASN A 231 17.03 -26.43 27.44
CA ASN A 231 16.96 -25.06 26.96
C ASN A 231 15.97 -25.02 25.79
N LEU A 232 14.97 -24.15 25.89
CA LEU A 232 13.95 -23.89 24.82
C LEU A 232 14.07 -22.44 24.44
N TYR A 233 14.15 -22.19 23.13
CA TYR A 233 14.07 -20.87 22.54
C TYR A 233 12.98 -20.85 21.48
N LEU A 234 12.10 -19.84 21.52
CA LEU A 234 11.09 -19.58 20.52
C LEU A 234 11.21 -18.12 20.05
N GLY A 235 11.25 -17.92 18.74
CA GLY A 235 11.31 -16.59 18.14
C GLY A 235 10.19 -16.45 17.10
N PHE A 236 9.50 -15.31 17.13
CA PHE A 236 8.46 -14.94 16.18
C PHE A 236 8.80 -13.57 15.61
N TYR A 237 8.58 -13.42 14.32
CA TYR A 237 8.65 -12.16 13.61
C TYR A 237 7.28 -11.84 12.98
N TYR A 238 6.89 -10.58 12.99
CA TYR A 238 5.68 -10.12 12.34
C TYR A 238 5.92 -8.84 11.53
N SER A 239 5.17 -8.73 10.44
CA SER A 239 5.12 -7.56 9.57
C SER A 239 3.67 -7.35 9.16
N ILE A 240 3.12 -6.18 9.42
CA ILE A 240 1.70 -5.87 9.24
C ILE A 240 1.56 -4.62 8.38
N GLY A 241 0.58 -4.62 7.46
CA GLY A 241 0.18 -3.47 6.66
C GLY A 241 0.70 -3.50 5.23
N GLY A 242 1.96 -3.83 4.98
CA GLY A 242 2.56 -3.79 3.65
C GLY A 242 1.84 -4.66 2.60
N LYS A 243 1.75 -4.14 1.38
CA LYS A 243 1.24 -4.84 0.20
C LYS A 243 2.39 -5.41 -0.62
N ILE A 244 2.14 -6.49 -1.35
CA ILE A 244 3.13 -7.12 -2.23
C ILE A 244 2.58 -7.16 -3.66
N TYR A 245 3.37 -6.69 -4.61
CA TYR A 245 3.09 -6.90 -6.03
C TYR A 245 3.51 -8.31 -6.43
N ASN A 246 2.53 -9.14 -6.80
CA ASN A 246 2.78 -10.51 -7.22
C ASN A 246 3.11 -10.57 -8.73
N ALA A 247 4.35 -10.26 -9.08
CA ALA A 247 4.81 -10.31 -10.47
C ALA A 247 4.71 -11.71 -11.10
N ALA A 248 4.89 -12.76 -10.32
CA ALA A 248 4.79 -14.14 -10.83
C ALA A 248 3.36 -14.49 -11.26
N GLU A 249 2.36 -14.05 -10.47
CA GLU A 249 0.95 -14.22 -10.81
C GLU A 249 0.57 -13.39 -12.05
N ASN A 250 1.01 -12.15 -12.12
CA ASN A 250 0.78 -11.29 -13.26
C ASN A 250 1.37 -11.92 -14.54
N ASN A 251 2.61 -12.40 -14.51
CA ASN A 251 3.25 -13.05 -15.64
C ASN A 251 2.54 -14.34 -16.04
N ARG A 252 2.09 -15.13 -15.07
CA ARG A 252 1.32 -16.35 -15.32
C ARG A 252 0.01 -16.05 -16.03
N ASN A 253 -0.67 -14.99 -15.66
CA ASN A 253 -1.91 -14.56 -16.27
C ASN A 253 -1.71 -14.03 -17.69
N MET A 254 -0.59 -13.33 -17.95
CA MET A 254 -0.23 -12.88 -19.30
C MET A 254 -0.04 -14.04 -20.29
N PHE A 255 0.53 -15.17 -19.85
CA PHE A 255 0.68 -16.36 -20.72
C PHE A 255 -0.63 -17.08 -21.02
N LYS A 256 -1.67 -16.86 -20.25
CA LYS A 256 -3.01 -17.44 -20.48
C LYS A 256 -3.89 -16.56 -21.36
N TYR A 257 -3.49 -15.33 -21.62
CA TYR A 257 -4.27 -14.41 -22.41
C TYR A 257 -3.95 -14.60 -23.90
N ASP A 258 -4.60 -15.57 -24.50
CA ASP A 258 -4.62 -15.77 -25.97
C ASP A 258 -5.74 -14.96 -26.64
N GLY A 259 -6.39 -14.06 -25.91
CA GLY A 259 -7.50 -13.22 -26.36
C GLY A 259 -8.85 -13.96 -26.45
N THR A 260 -8.91 -15.23 -26.11
CA THR A 260 -10.11 -16.06 -26.26
C THR A 260 -10.59 -16.70 -24.95
N THR A 261 -9.73 -16.80 -23.95
CA THR A 261 -10.10 -17.34 -22.64
C THR A 261 -9.88 -16.30 -21.53
N PRO A 262 -10.92 -15.87 -20.83
CA PRO A 262 -10.73 -15.09 -19.60
C PRO A 262 -9.90 -15.95 -18.62
N SER A 263 -8.84 -15.34 -18.05
CA SER A 263 -8.11 -15.99 -16.97
C SER A 263 -9.10 -16.27 -15.82
N PRO A 264 -9.24 -17.50 -15.35
CA PRO A 264 -10.13 -17.79 -14.24
C PRO A 264 -9.48 -17.41 -12.90
N TYR A 265 -8.98 -16.24 -12.70
CA TYR A 265 -8.48 -15.63 -11.43
C TYR A 265 -7.47 -14.51 -11.70
#